data_be1433fff6fd04bfb6d2d3282bbf0b66
#
_entry.id   be1433fff6fd04bfb6d2d3282bbf0b66
#
_cell.length_a   1.000
_cell.length_b   1.000
_cell.length_c   1.000
_cell.angle_alpha   90.00
_cell.angle_beta   90.00
_cell.angle_gamma   90.00
#
_symmetry.space_group_name_H-M   'P 1'
#
loop_
_entity.id
_entity.type
_entity.pdbx_description
1 polymer ?
#
loop_
_entity_poly.entity_id
_entity_poly.type
_entity_poly.pdbx_seq_one_letter_code
_entity_poly.pdbx_strand_id
1 'polypeptide(L)'
;MTHATPALLSSVLLGYGIASFTGNFVAGAAAQRDARMTLGLTALGLGVAIVLLTIFGSAEVPAAVLIILWSFAFGALPIATQGWMLKAAPQEMESASAMHIAVLQLGLASGAFLGGFAVDRIGLIATLVSAGIVCLGTAAMV
;
A
#
# COMPACT_ATOMS: atom_id res chain seq x y z
N MET A 1 -16.22 7.75 16.56
CA MET A 1 -16.72 7.60 15.19
C MET A 1 -16.72 9.00 14.58
N THR A 2 -15.87 9.23 13.57
CA THR A 2 -15.86 10.49 12.83
C THR A 2 -17.15 10.57 12.01
N HIS A 3 -17.95 11.62 12.25
CA HIS A 3 -19.15 11.90 11.43
C HIS A 3 -18.72 12.53 10.09
N ALA A 4 -18.06 11.74 9.23
CA ALA A 4 -17.63 12.21 7.92
C ALA A 4 -18.86 12.65 7.10
N THR A 5 -18.88 13.90 6.68
CA THR A 5 -19.92 14.38 5.79
C THR A 5 -19.80 13.71 4.42
N PRO A 6 -20.91 13.51 3.66
CA PRO A 6 -20.85 12.94 2.32
C PRO A 6 -19.89 13.67 1.37
N ALA A 7 -19.77 14.99 1.52
CA ALA A 7 -18.84 15.82 0.76
C ALA A 7 -17.37 15.50 1.10
N LEU A 8 -17.04 15.33 2.39
CA LEU A 8 -15.71 14.95 2.82
C LEU A 8 -15.33 13.56 2.29
N LEU A 9 -16.26 12.61 2.37
CA LEU A 9 -16.05 11.25 1.87
C LEU A 9 -15.76 11.26 0.35
N SER A 10 -16.55 12.00 -0.42
CA SER A 10 -16.34 12.12 -1.87
C SER A 10 -15.00 12.77 -2.20
N SER A 11 -14.59 13.80 -1.46
CA SER A 11 -13.30 14.47 -1.63
C SER A 11 -12.14 13.57 -1.32
N VAL A 12 -12.22 12.76 -0.24
CA VAL A 12 -11.21 11.79 0.14
C VAL A 12 -11.09 10.68 -0.91
N LEU A 13 -12.21 10.17 -1.44
CA LEU A 13 -12.21 9.16 -2.50
C LEU A 13 -11.59 9.68 -3.80
N LEU A 14 -11.90 10.93 -4.17
CA LEU A 14 -11.28 11.57 -5.33
C LEU A 14 -9.78 11.75 -5.13
N GLY A 15 -9.37 12.27 -3.97
CA GLY A 15 -7.96 12.42 -3.59
C GLY A 15 -7.23 11.08 -3.57
N TYR A 16 -7.87 10.03 -3.06
CA TYR A 16 -7.38 8.66 -3.09
C TYR A 16 -7.09 8.20 -4.54
N GLY A 17 -8.04 8.37 -5.44
CA GLY A 17 -7.89 7.97 -6.84
C GLY A 17 -6.75 8.71 -7.54
N ILE A 18 -6.68 10.04 -7.38
CA ILE A 18 -5.61 10.88 -7.96
C ILE A 18 -4.25 10.50 -7.38
N ALA A 19 -4.15 10.31 -6.07
CA ALA A 19 -2.89 9.96 -5.41
C ALA A 19 -2.40 8.57 -5.84
N SER A 20 -3.29 7.57 -5.90
CA SER A 20 -2.96 6.22 -6.36
C SER A 20 -2.49 6.22 -7.82
N PHE A 21 -3.18 6.95 -8.69
CA PHE A 21 -2.79 7.11 -10.09
C PHE A 21 -1.41 7.77 -10.22
N THR A 22 -1.18 8.86 -9.49
CA THR A 22 0.10 9.57 -9.48
C THR A 22 1.23 8.68 -8.94
N GLY A 23 0.97 7.93 -7.85
CA GLY A 23 1.90 6.97 -7.28
C GLY A 23 2.35 5.90 -8.26
N ASN A 24 1.42 5.39 -9.08
CA ASN A 24 1.71 4.43 -10.13
C ASN A 24 2.71 5.00 -11.17
N PHE A 25 2.50 6.23 -11.65
CA PHE A 25 3.40 6.86 -12.61
C PHE A 25 4.77 7.18 -12.02
N VAL A 26 4.82 7.72 -10.81
CA VAL A 26 6.08 8.04 -10.11
C VAL A 26 6.88 6.76 -9.87
N ALA A 27 6.22 5.69 -9.43
CA ALA A 27 6.87 4.40 -9.23
C ALA A 27 7.39 3.81 -10.54
N GLY A 28 6.66 3.95 -11.64
CA GLY A 28 7.11 3.51 -12.97
C GLY A 28 8.39 4.19 -13.40
N ALA A 29 8.49 5.51 -13.24
CA ALA A 29 9.68 6.28 -13.54
C ALA A 29 10.85 5.95 -12.60
N ALA A 30 10.59 5.80 -11.31
CA ALA A 30 11.59 5.47 -10.31
C ALA A 30 12.13 4.03 -10.47
N ALA A 31 11.27 3.05 -10.74
CA ALA A 31 11.63 1.64 -10.90
C ALA A 31 12.52 1.39 -12.14
N GLN A 32 12.44 2.25 -13.15
CA GLN A 32 13.37 2.20 -14.29
C GLN A 32 14.81 2.48 -13.86
N ARG A 33 15.00 3.37 -12.89
CA ARG A 33 16.31 3.73 -12.34
C ARG A 33 16.78 2.70 -11.32
N ASP A 34 16.01 2.51 -10.27
CA ASP A 34 16.30 1.55 -9.20
C ASP A 34 14.99 0.90 -8.69
N ALA A 35 14.72 -0.32 -9.18
CA ALA A 35 13.52 -1.05 -8.80
C ALA A 35 13.53 -1.49 -7.33
N ARG A 36 14.71 -1.82 -6.79
CA ARG A 36 14.87 -2.23 -5.39
C ARG A 36 14.59 -1.08 -4.44
N MET A 37 15.20 0.07 -4.69
CA MET A 37 14.97 1.27 -3.89
C MET A 37 13.51 1.72 -3.98
N THR A 38 12.90 1.65 -5.17
CA THR A 38 11.49 2.01 -5.37
C THR A 38 10.58 1.09 -4.55
N LEU A 39 10.83 -0.21 -4.54
CA LEU A 39 10.06 -1.18 -3.75
C LEU A 39 10.22 -0.92 -2.25
N GLY A 40 11.45 -0.69 -1.78
CA GLY A 40 11.73 -0.38 -0.38
C GLY A 40 11.03 0.90 0.08
N LEU A 41 11.09 1.99 -0.71
CA LEU A 41 10.40 3.24 -0.41
C LEU A 41 8.87 3.09 -0.42
N THR A 42 8.33 2.27 -1.32
CA THR A 42 6.90 1.97 -1.39
C THR A 42 6.45 1.23 -0.13
N ALA A 43 7.17 0.18 0.28
CA ALA A 43 6.87 -0.57 1.50
C ALA A 43 7.02 0.28 2.76
N LEU A 44 8.04 1.13 2.83
CA LEU A 44 8.25 2.10 3.90
C LEU A 44 7.08 3.09 3.97
N GLY A 45 6.68 3.67 2.84
CA GLY A 45 5.56 4.62 2.76
C GLY A 45 4.25 4.01 3.23
N LEU A 46 3.96 2.77 2.83
CA LEU A 46 2.79 2.02 3.31
C LEU A 46 2.83 1.81 4.82
N GLY A 47 3.95 1.31 5.34
CA GLY A 47 4.10 1.03 6.77
C GLY A 47 4.01 2.28 7.63
N VAL A 48 4.69 3.35 7.25
CA VAL A 48 4.65 4.64 7.96
C VAL A 48 3.25 5.24 7.94
N ALA A 49 2.57 5.24 6.80
CA ALA A 49 1.21 5.77 6.71
C ALA A 49 0.22 4.99 7.59
N ILE A 50 0.33 3.66 7.64
CA ILE A 50 -0.51 2.82 8.52
C ILE A 50 -0.22 3.12 10.00
N VAL A 51 1.04 3.21 10.41
CA VAL A 51 1.41 3.52 11.79
C VAL A 51 0.91 4.91 12.19
N LEU A 52 1.09 5.92 11.34
CA LEU A 52 0.58 7.26 11.60
C LEU A 52 -0.95 7.31 11.68
N LEU A 53 -1.65 6.49 10.91
CA LEU A 53 -3.10 6.35 11.00
C LEU A 53 -3.56 5.84 12.38
N THR A 54 -2.78 5.00 13.06
CA THR A 54 -3.12 4.56 14.42
C THR A 54 -3.04 5.67 15.45
N ILE A 55 -2.18 6.66 15.21
CA ILE A 55 -1.92 7.78 16.14
C ILE A 55 -2.87 8.96 15.84
N PHE A 56 -3.00 9.33 14.56
CA PHE A 56 -3.69 10.54 14.13
C PHE A 56 -5.04 10.29 13.47
N GLY A 57 -5.44 9.02 13.28
CA GLY A 57 -6.67 8.65 12.59
C GLY A 57 -7.97 8.99 13.33
N SER A 58 -7.90 9.49 14.56
CA SER A 58 -9.07 9.97 15.32
C SER A 58 -9.58 11.33 14.85
N ALA A 59 -8.74 12.15 14.21
CA ALA A 59 -9.09 13.46 13.68
C ALA A 59 -9.36 13.36 12.16
N GLU A 60 -10.41 14.02 11.67
CA GLU A 60 -10.90 13.88 10.29
C GLU A 60 -9.86 14.32 9.25
N VAL A 61 -9.26 15.48 9.43
CA VAL A 61 -8.31 16.04 8.45
C VAL A 61 -7.00 15.23 8.41
N PRO A 62 -6.33 14.93 9.54
CA PRO A 62 -5.15 14.06 9.52
C PRO A 62 -5.44 12.68 8.93
N ALA A 63 -6.57 12.07 9.27
CA ALA A 63 -6.97 10.77 8.71
C ALA A 63 -7.12 10.84 7.18
N ALA A 64 -7.79 11.87 6.66
CA ALA A 64 -7.96 12.07 5.21
C ALA A 64 -6.60 12.23 4.50
N VAL A 65 -5.69 13.04 5.03
CA VAL A 65 -4.36 13.24 4.47
C VAL A 65 -3.56 11.94 4.48
N LEU A 66 -3.58 11.20 5.58
CA LEU A 66 -2.86 9.94 5.70
C LEU A 66 -3.42 8.84 4.76
N ILE A 67 -4.73 8.80 4.55
CA ILE A 67 -5.36 7.90 3.58
C ILE A 67 -4.89 8.24 2.15
N ILE A 68 -4.78 9.51 1.80
CA ILE A 68 -4.28 9.95 0.49
C ILE A 68 -2.80 9.60 0.32
N LEU A 69 -1.97 9.80 1.34
CA LEU A 69 -0.55 9.40 1.33
C LEU A 69 -0.39 7.88 1.23
N TRP A 70 -1.18 7.13 1.97
CA TRP A 70 -1.21 5.68 1.89
C TRP A 70 -1.61 5.20 0.48
N SER A 71 -2.61 5.83 -0.11
CA SER A 71 -3.09 5.53 -1.45
C SER A 71 -2.01 5.77 -2.52
N PHE A 72 -1.20 6.81 -2.39
CA PHE A 72 -0.06 7.07 -3.27
C PHE A 72 0.94 5.90 -3.23
N ALA A 73 1.32 5.45 -2.03
CA ALA A 73 2.21 4.31 -1.86
C ALA A 73 1.56 3.00 -2.33
N PHE A 74 0.25 2.80 -2.09
CA PHE A 74 -0.49 1.63 -2.57
C PHE A 74 -0.55 1.57 -4.09
N GLY A 75 -0.78 2.71 -4.77
CA GLY A 75 -0.75 2.78 -6.23
C GLY A 75 0.63 2.49 -6.83
N ALA A 76 1.70 2.79 -6.10
CA ALA A 76 3.08 2.49 -6.51
C ALA A 76 3.42 1.00 -6.42
N LEU A 77 2.77 0.24 -5.53
CA LEU A 77 3.12 -1.15 -5.19
C LEU A 77 3.14 -2.11 -6.39
N PRO A 78 2.09 -2.20 -7.23
CA PRO A 78 2.08 -3.14 -8.36
C PRO A 78 3.22 -2.89 -9.35
N ILE A 79 3.49 -1.63 -9.66
CA ILE A 79 4.54 -1.25 -10.62
C ILE A 79 5.94 -1.47 -10.02
N ALA A 80 6.14 -1.14 -8.74
CA ALA A 80 7.41 -1.34 -8.08
C ALA A 80 7.77 -2.84 -8.01
N THR A 81 6.82 -3.69 -7.62
CA THR A 81 7.00 -5.14 -7.53
C THR A 81 7.18 -5.77 -8.91
N GLN A 82 6.38 -5.37 -9.90
CA GLN A 82 6.52 -5.85 -11.27
C GLN A 82 7.85 -5.45 -11.89
N GLY A 83 8.27 -4.21 -11.70
CA GLY A 83 9.55 -3.72 -12.22
C GLY A 83 10.76 -4.46 -11.63
N TRP A 84 10.71 -4.79 -10.34
CA TRP A 84 11.73 -5.59 -9.68
C TRP A 84 11.76 -7.02 -10.22
N MET A 85 10.61 -7.65 -10.39
CA MET A 85 10.48 -9.01 -10.89
C MET A 85 10.96 -9.15 -12.34
N LEU A 86 10.59 -8.22 -13.23
CA LEU A 86 11.03 -8.24 -14.62
C LEU A 86 12.55 -8.10 -14.76
N LYS A 87 13.22 -7.38 -13.85
CA LYS A 87 14.68 -7.30 -13.79
C LYS A 87 15.30 -8.61 -13.29
N ALA A 88 14.61 -9.34 -12.42
CA ALA A 88 15.08 -10.63 -11.89
C ALA A 88 14.92 -11.78 -12.89
N ALA A 89 13.92 -11.75 -13.78
CA ALA A 89 13.63 -12.81 -14.74
C ALA A 89 13.40 -12.26 -16.17
N PRO A 90 14.41 -11.67 -16.82
CA PRO A 90 14.24 -10.99 -18.10
C PRO A 90 13.91 -11.93 -19.27
N GLN A 91 14.23 -13.21 -19.16
CA GLN A 91 13.99 -14.20 -20.22
C GLN A 91 12.63 -14.91 -20.09
N GLU A 92 11.95 -14.79 -18.95
CA GLU A 92 10.69 -15.45 -18.63
C GLU A 92 9.58 -14.45 -18.28
N MET A 93 9.53 -13.33 -19.02
CA MET A 93 8.69 -12.17 -18.67
C MET A 93 7.20 -12.52 -18.59
N GLU A 94 6.70 -13.40 -19.48
CA GLU A 94 5.29 -13.78 -19.51
C GLU A 94 4.91 -14.64 -18.29
N SER A 95 5.66 -15.71 -18.04
CA SER A 95 5.45 -16.60 -16.89
C SER A 95 5.63 -15.86 -15.58
N ALA A 96 6.65 -15.02 -15.48
CA ALA A 96 6.93 -14.20 -14.31
C ALA A 96 5.80 -13.20 -14.03
N SER A 97 5.26 -12.54 -15.06
CA SER A 97 4.13 -11.61 -14.92
C SER A 97 2.86 -12.32 -14.45
N ALA A 98 2.55 -13.48 -15.02
CA ALA A 98 1.40 -14.28 -14.59
C ALA A 98 1.52 -14.73 -13.12
N MET A 99 2.71 -15.21 -12.74
CA MET A 99 3.00 -15.61 -11.35
C MET A 99 2.91 -14.42 -10.39
N HIS A 100 3.43 -13.26 -10.79
CA HIS A 100 3.34 -12.03 -10.00
C HIS A 100 1.89 -11.63 -9.71
N ILE A 101 1.04 -11.61 -10.73
CA ILE A 101 -0.38 -11.27 -10.59
C ILE A 101 -1.06 -12.28 -9.65
N ALA A 102 -0.80 -13.58 -9.82
CA ALA A 102 -1.37 -14.62 -8.98
C ALA A 102 -0.98 -14.44 -7.50
N VAL A 103 0.30 -14.22 -7.22
CA VAL A 103 0.81 -13.99 -5.85
C VAL A 103 0.21 -12.71 -5.27
N LEU A 104 0.12 -11.63 -6.05
CA LEU A 104 -0.47 -10.37 -5.61
C LEU A 104 -1.95 -10.54 -5.25
N GLN A 105 -2.71 -11.26 -6.06
CA GLN A 105 -4.13 -11.53 -5.79
C GLN A 105 -4.34 -12.44 -4.56
N LEU A 106 -3.51 -13.47 -4.42
CA LEU A 106 -3.51 -14.32 -3.23
C LEU A 106 -3.15 -13.52 -1.96
N GLY A 107 -2.18 -12.61 -2.06
CA GLY A 107 -1.80 -11.71 -0.97
C GLY A 107 -2.93 -10.77 -0.58
N LEU A 108 -3.63 -10.17 -1.54
CA LEU A 108 -4.79 -9.31 -1.30
C LEU A 108 -5.95 -10.09 -0.66
N ALA A 109 -6.29 -11.26 -1.20
CA ALA A 109 -7.37 -12.09 -0.69
C ALA A 109 -7.09 -12.60 0.75
N SER A 110 -5.89 -13.14 0.98
CA SER A 110 -5.47 -13.60 2.31
C SER A 110 -5.35 -12.44 3.30
N GLY A 111 -4.82 -11.31 2.87
CA GLY A 111 -4.73 -10.09 3.68
C GLY A 111 -6.10 -9.55 4.09
N ALA A 112 -7.07 -9.54 3.19
CA ALA A 112 -8.45 -9.13 3.48
C ALA A 112 -9.12 -10.09 4.49
N PHE A 113 -8.97 -11.41 4.27
CA PHE A 113 -9.53 -12.43 5.15
C PHE A 113 -8.91 -12.38 6.56
N LEU A 114 -7.58 -12.42 6.64
CA LEU A 114 -6.86 -12.40 7.91
C LEU A 114 -7.03 -11.06 8.63
N GLY A 115 -7.05 -9.96 7.87
CA GLY A 115 -7.27 -8.62 8.41
C GLY A 115 -8.67 -8.47 9.02
N GLY A 116 -9.71 -8.93 8.33
CA GLY A 116 -11.07 -8.98 8.87
C GLY A 116 -11.16 -9.80 10.16
N PHE A 117 -10.60 -11.00 10.12
CA PHE A 117 -10.56 -11.88 11.30
C PHE A 117 -9.78 -11.25 12.48
N ALA A 118 -8.65 -10.59 12.20
CA ALA A 118 -7.86 -9.92 13.21
C ALA A 118 -8.63 -8.73 13.84
N VAL A 119 -9.31 -7.92 13.02
CA VAL A 119 -10.14 -6.81 13.52
C VAL A 119 -11.21 -7.32 14.50
N ASP A 120 -11.84 -8.44 14.19
CA ASP A 120 -12.88 -9.03 15.05
C ASP A 120 -12.32 -9.60 16.37
N ARG A 121 -11.06 -10.06 16.37
CA ARG A 121 -10.45 -10.72 17.53
C ARG A 121 -9.62 -9.80 18.42
N ILE A 122 -8.81 -8.92 17.83
CA ILE A 122 -7.85 -8.07 18.54
C ILE A 122 -8.13 -6.57 18.37
N GLY A 123 -9.14 -6.22 17.57
CA GLY A 123 -9.55 -4.84 17.32
C GLY A 123 -8.76 -4.15 16.22
N LEU A 124 -9.32 -3.02 15.75
CA LEU A 124 -8.80 -2.27 14.60
C LEU A 124 -7.37 -1.76 14.80
N ILE A 125 -7.08 -1.16 15.97
CA ILE A 125 -5.77 -0.55 16.23
C ILE A 125 -4.65 -1.60 16.24
N ALA A 126 -4.85 -2.72 16.93
CA ALA A 126 -3.86 -3.80 16.98
C ALA A 126 -3.62 -4.42 15.60
N THR A 127 -4.68 -4.56 14.79
CA THR A 127 -4.58 -5.02 13.41
C THR A 127 -3.78 -4.06 12.53
N LEU A 128 -4.04 -2.76 12.62
CA LEU A 128 -3.29 -1.74 11.88
C LEU A 128 -1.81 -1.72 12.28
N VAL A 129 -1.51 -1.80 13.58
CA VAL A 129 -0.12 -1.86 14.07
C VAL A 129 0.59 -3.09 13.53
N SER A 130 -0.03 -4.26 13.58
CA SER A 130 0.56 -5.50 13.04
C SER A 130 0.83 -5.40 11.54
N ALA A 131 -0.11 -4.86 10.77
CA ALA A 131 0.06 -4.62 9.33
C ALA A 131 1.20 -3.63 9.05
N GLY A 132 1.30 -2.55 9.82
CA GLY A 132 2.40 -1.59 9.74
C GLY A 132 3.76 -2.22 9.99
N ILE A 133 3.88 -3.07 11.01
CA ILE A 133 5.12 -3.80 11.34
C ILE A 133 5.52 -4.71 10.18
N VAL A 134 4.58 -5.44 9.57
CA VAL A 134 4.85 -6.30 8.41
C VAL A 134 5.36 -5.49 7.23
N CYS A 135 4.73 -4.35 6.92
CA CYS A 135 5.18 -3.46 5.84
C CYS A 135 6.59 -2.90 6.09
N LEU A 136 6.88 -2.45 7.32
CA LEU A 136 8.19 -1.93 7.70
C LEU A 136 9.25 -3.04 7.68
N GLY A 137 8.91 -4.25 8.12
CA GLY A 137 9.77 -5.43 8.01
C GLY A 137 10.11 -5.76 6.56
N THR A 138 9.12 -5.69 5.65
CA THR A 138 9.35 -5.87 4.21
C THR A 138 10.30 -4.79 3.67
N ALA A 139 10.12 -3.53 4.05
CA ALA A 139 11.01 -2.44 3.63
C ALA A 139 12.47 -2.66 4.10
N ALA A 140 12.68 -3.25 5.26
CA ALA A 140 14.00 -3.56 5.79
C ALA A 140 14.68 -4.75 5.10
N MET A 141 13.90 -5.64 4.47
CA MET A 141 14.41 -6.83 3.76
C MET A 141 14.80 -6.55 2.31
N VAL A 142 14.29 -5.47 1.74
CA VAL A 142 14.54 -5.05 0.35
C VAL A 142 15.76 -4.14 0.26
#